data_6268b400cd3be6e88e46b513927b0ded
#
_entry.id   6268b400cd3be6e88e46b513927b0ded
#
_cell.length_a   1.000
_cell.length_b   1.000
_cell.length_c   1.000
_cell.angle_alpha   90.00
_cell.angle_beta   90.00
_cell.angle_gamma   90.00
#
_symmetry.space_group_name_H-M   'P 1'
#
loop_
_entity.id
_entity.type
_entity.pdbx_description
1 polymer ?
#
loop_
_entity_poly.entity_id
_entity_poly.type
_entity_poly.pdbx_seq_one_letter_code
_entity_poly.pdbx_strand_id
1 'polypeptide(L)'
;EDNVKPGDTVLDMGTGSGILAIAAAMLGAEVRTVVDIDENCLRTAQENAEKNHVSIGRGLCGDALRDEKLAEDIGSGYSVIVANIVADVIIGMAPMFFAKTAEGGTLICSGILNERADEVRAALEKAGFEVVNHAKSDDWSAFTAKK
;
A
#
# COMPACT_ATOMS: atom_id res chain seq x y z
N GLU A 1 -1.26 -8.37 9.93
CA GLU A 1 -0.61 -8.32 11.24
C GLU A 1 0.78 -8.93 11.22
N ASP A 2 0.92 -10.11 10.63
CA ASP A 2 2.20 -10.83 10.63
C ASP A 2 3.31 -10.12 9.88
N ASN A 3 2.96 -9.20 8.97
CA ASN A 3 3.90 -8.54 8.08
C ASN A 3 4.22 -7.09 8.49
N VAL A 4 3.54 -6.58 9.51
CA VAL A 4 3.78 -5.22 10.01
C VAL A 4 4.22 -5.32 11.46
N LYS A 5 5.36 -4.72 11.76
CA LYS A 5 6.02 -4.79 13.07
C LYS A 5 6.29 -3.39 13.62
N PRO A 6 6.44 -3.26 14.94
CA PRO A 6 6.91 -2.00 15.52
C PRO A 6 8.20 -1.55 14.85
N GLY A 7 8.25 -0.27 14.49
CA GLY A 7 9.41 0.32 13.82
C GLY A 7 9.38 0.25 12.30
N ASP A 8 8.45 -0.47 11.70
CA ASP A 8 8.28 -0.46 10.23
C ASP A 8 7.87 0.92 9.75
N THR A 9 8.32 1.28 8.55
CA THR A 9 7.92 2.50 7.86
C THR A 9 6.94 2.15 6.77
N VAL A 10 5.75 2.74 6.82
CA VAL A 10 4.62 2.33 5.98
C VAL A 10 4.18 3.42 5.02
N LEU A 11 3.95 3.01 3.78
CA LEU A 11 3.22 3.77 2.77
C LEU A 11 1.88 3.06 2.53
N ASP A 12 0.77 3.80 2.64
CA ASP A 12 -0.55 3.29 2.30
C ASP A 12 -1.02 3.93 1.00
N MET A 13 -1.03 3.15 -0.07
CA MET A 13 -1.44 3.60 -1.39
C MET A 13 -2.91 3.28 -1.62
N GLY A 14 -3.74 4.32 -1.80
CA GLY A 14 -5.19 4.17 -1.88
C GLY A 14 -5.79 3.99 -0.49
N THR A 15 -5.51 4.92 0.42
CA THR A 15 -5.82 4.78 1.85
C THR A 15 -7.32 4.69 2.17
N GLY A 16 -8.18 5.26 1.33
CA GLY A 16 -9.63 5.28 1.57
C GLY A 16 -9.96 5.90 2.92
N SER A 17 -10.64 5.15 3.79
CA SER A 17 -10.99 5.61 5.13
C SER A 17 -9.82 5.53 6.13
N GLY A 18 -8.66 5.05 5.71
CA GLY A 18 -7.47 4.94 6.55
C GLY A 18 -7.37 3.67 7.37
N ILE A 19 -8.23 2.68 7.13
CA ILE A 19 -8.30 1.46 7.95
C ILE A 19 -6.95 0.75 8.04
N LEU A 20 -6.28 0.54 6.90
CA LEU A 20 -5.00 -0.18 6.88
C LEU A 20 -3.89 0.63 7.53
N ALA A 21 -3.84 1.94 7.25
CA ALA A 21 -2.86 2.84 7.85
C ALA A 21 -3.02 2.89 9.36
N ILE A 22 -4.25 3.03 9.84
CA ILE A 22 -4.55 3.07 11.27
C ILE A 22 -4.16 1.75 11.94
N ALA A 23 -4.51 0.62 11.32
CA ALA A 23 -4.14 -0.69 11.85
C ALA A 23 -2.62 -0.84 11.95
N ALA A 24 -1.87 -0.41 10.95
CA ALA A 24 -0.42 -0.43 10.97
C ALA A 24 0.14 0.43 12.10
N ALA A 25 -0.40 1.65 12.27
CA ALA A 25 0.01 2.54 13.35
C ALA A 25 -0.26 1.94 14.73
N MET A 26 -1.40 1.27 14.89
CA MET A 26 -1.75 0.60 16.14
C MET A 26 -0.82 -0.58 16.46
N LEU A 27 -0.20 -1.17 15.44
CA LEU A 27 0.81 -2.22 15.60
C LEU A 27 2.21 -1.67 15.90
N GLY A 28 2.35 -0.35 15.98
CA GLY A 28 3.61 0.31 16.32
C GLY A 28 4.44 0.74 15.12
N ALA A 29 3.92 0.62 13.90
CA ALA A 29 4.62 1.09 12.71
C ALA A 29 4.54 2.62 12.58
N GLU A 30 5.53 3.20 11.92
CA GLU A 30 5.50 4.60 11.53
C GLU A 30 4.87 4.73 10.15
N VAL A 31 3.61 5.14 10.09
CA VAL A 31 2.95 5.43 8.82
C VAL A 31 3.39 6.80 8.36
N ARG A 32 4.27 6.86 7.37
CA ARG A 32 4.84 8.12 6.89
C ARG A 32 3.96 8.85 5.91
N THR A 33 3.30 8.10 5.03
CA THR A 33 2.57 8.69 3.91
C THR A 33 1.34 7.86 3.61
N VAL A 34 0.23 8.55 3.40
CA VAL A 34 -1.00 7.96 2.86
C VAL A 34 -1.36 8.71 1.59
N VAL A 35 -1.77 7.99 0.56
CA VAL A 35 -2.06 8.56 -0.76
C VAL A 35 -3.46 8.13 -1.18
N ASP A 36 -4.21 9.06 -1.76
CA ASP A 36 -5.49 8.75 -2.38
C ASP A 36 -5.78 9.75 -3.50
N ILE A 37 -6.54 9.33 -4.48
CA ILE A 37 -7.01 10.20 -5.56
C ILE A 37 -8.03 11.20 -5.03
N ASP A 38 -8.83 10.78 -4.04
CA ASP A 38 -9.91 11.57 -3.47
C ASP A 38 -9.46 12.26 -2.18
N GLU A 39 -9.44 13.60 -2.20
CA GLU A 39 -9.09 14.39 -1.04
C GLU A 39 -10.03 14.18 0.15
N ASN A 40 -11.30 13.85 -0.12
CA ASN A 40 -12.25 13.53 0.94
C ASN A 40 -11.85 12.25 1.69
N CYS A 41 -11.28 11.27 0.99
CA CYS A 41 -10.75 10.06 1.62
C CYS A 41 -9.60 10.41 2.56
N LEU A 42 -8.69 11.28 2.14
CA LEU A 42 -7.56 11.70 2.99
C LEU A 42 -8.05 12.40 4.25
N ARG A 43 -9.04 13.26 4.14
CA ARG A 43 -9.62 13.94 5.30
C ARG A 43 -10.28 12.92 6.24
N THR A 44 -11.05 12.01 5.70
CA THR A 44 -11.71 10.96 6.48
C THR A 44 -10.68 10.08 7.19
N ALA A 45 -9.60 9.72 6.50
CA ALA A 45 -8.53 8.93 7.08
C ALA A 45 -7.88 9.65 8.27
N GLN A 46 -7.61 10.96 8.14
CA GLN A 46 -7.05 11.75 9.25
C GLN A 46 -8.02 11.84 10.43
N GLU A 47 -9.29 12.07 10.17
CA GLU A 47 -10.32 12.10 11.23
C GLU A 47 -10.40 10.77 11.97
N ASN A 48 -10.36 9.66 11.22
CA ASN A 48 -10.39 8.33 11.82
C ASN A 48 -9.13 8.04 12.63
N ALA A 49 -7.98 8.50 12.16
CA ALA A 49 -6.72 8.36 12.91
C ALA A 49 -6.78 9.10 14.25
N GLU A 50 -7.30 10.33 14.24
CA GLU A 50 -7.49 11.11 15.46
C GLU A 50 -8.41 10.41 16.45
N LYS A 51 -9.52 9.84 15.96
CA LYS A 51 -10.47 9.09 16.79
C LYS A 51 -9.82 7.86 17.43
N ASN A 52 -8.83 7.28 16.78
CA ASN A 52 -8.11 6.11 17.28
C ASN A 52 -6.80 6.47 18.00
N HIS A 53 -6.54 7.75 18.18
CA HIS A 53 -5.35 8.26 18.88
C HIS A 53 -4.04 7.80 18.26
N VAL A 54 -3.98 7.74 16.92
CA VAL A 54 -2.76 7.40 16.17
C VAL A 54 -2.47 8.45 15.12
N SER A 55 -1.21 8.50 14.66
CA SER A 55 -0.78 9.35 13.57
C SER A 55 -0.54 8.51 12.31
N ILE A 56 -1.02 8.99 11.16
CA ILE A 56 -0.81 8.34 9.87
C ILE A 56 0.04 9.19 8.92
N GLY A 57 0.81 10.12 9.48
CA GLY A 57 1.74 10.93 8.70
C GLY A 57 1.05 11.90 7.76
N ARG A 58 1.68 12.16 6.61
CA ARG A 58 1.18 13.13 5.63
C ARG A 58 0.27 12.48 4.60
N GLY A 59 -0.76 13.22 4.19
CA GLY A 59 -1.65 12.81 3.12
C GLY A 59 -1.26 13.49 1.81
N LEU A 60 -1.15 12.74 0.73
CA LEU A 60 -0.90 13.26 -0.61
C LEU A 60 -2.04 12.87 -1.53
N CYS A 61 -2.60 13.86 -2.22
CA CYS A 61 -3.73 13.64 -3.12
C CYS A 61 -3.27 13.61 -4.58
N GLY A 62 -3.70 12.59 -5.31
CA GLY A 62 -3.46 12.50 -6.74
C GLY A 62 -3.27 11.09 -7.24
N ASP A 63 -3.02 11.00 -8.55
CA ASP A 63 -2.76 9.74 -9.25
C ASP A 63 -1.26 9.61 -9.52
N ALA A 64 -0.59 8.79 -8.73
CA ALA A 64 0.85 8.61 -8.82
C ALA A 64 1.32 7.98 -10.14
N LEU A 65 0.42 7.29 -10.88
CA LEU A 65 0.76 6.76 -12.20
C LEU A 65 0.90 7.86 -13.26
N ARG A 66 0.23 8.99 -13.06
CA ARG A 66 0.17 10.08 -14.05
C ARG A 66 0.92 11.32 -13.62
N ASP A 67 1.20 11.46 -12.33
CA ASP A 67 1.85 12.63 -11.76
C ASP A 67 3.23 12.27 -11.22
N GLU A 68 4.26 12.55 -12.03
CA GLU A 68 5.66 12.25 -11.67
C GLU A 68 6.10 13.00 -10.42
N LYS A 69 5.64 14.23 -10.22
CA LYS A 69 5.99 15.01 -9.05
C LYS A 69 5.41 14.38 -7.79
N LEU A 70 4.17 13.91 -7.86
CA LEU A 70 3.55 13.18 -6.75
C LEU A 70 4.35 11.93 -6.43
N ALA A 71 4.74 11.16 -7.43
CA ALA A 71 5.55 9.96 -7.24
C ALA A 71 6.88 10.28 -6.55
N GLU A 72 7.53 11.38 -6.92
CA GLU A 72 8.75 11.85 -6.25
C GLU A 72 8.47 12.26 -4.80
N ASP A 73 7.40 13.00 -4.56
CA ASP A 73 7.03 13.51 -3.23
C ASP A 73 6.71 12.37 -2.26
N ILE A 74 6.17 11.27 -2.76
CA ILE A 74 5.91 10.07 -1.95
C ILE A 74 7.21 9.53 -1.35
N GLY A 75 8.30 9.64 -2.11
CA GLY A 75 9.61 9.15 -1.65
C GLY A 75 9.75 7.64 -1.79
N SER A 76 10.71 7.09 -1.07
CA SER A 76 11.04 5.66 -1.13
C SER A 76 11.63 5.18 0.20
N GLY A 77 12.07 3.91 0.23
CA GLY A 77 12.68 3.34 1.43
C GLY A 77 11.69 2.85 2.46
N TYR A 78 10.45 2.58 2.05
CA TYR A 78 9.43 2.04 2.94
C TYR A 78 9.70 0.55 3.22
N SER A 79 9.67 0.17 4.48
CA SER A 79 9.81 -1.25 4.83
C SER A 79 8.52 -2.03 4.53
N VAL A 80 7.38 -1.35 4.52
CA VAL A 80 6.09 -1.95 4.14
C VAL A 80 5.30 -0.97 3.28
N ILE A 81 4.80 -1.47 2.15
CA ILE A 81 3.83 -0.74 1.34
C ILE A 81 2.54 -1.56 1.35
N VAL A 82 1.42 -0.93 1.68
CA VAL A 82 0.11 -1.55 1.60
C VAL A 82 -0.70 -0.87 0.50
N ALA A 83 -1.41 -1.66 -0.29
CA ALA A 83 -2.21 -1.17 -1.40
C ALA A 83 -3.49 -1.99 -1.53
N ASN A 84 -4.62 -1.39 -1.18
CA ASN A 84 -5.94 -1.99 -1.36
C ASN A 84 -6.64 -1.26 -2.50
N ILE A 85 -6.26 -1.62 -3.72
CA ILE A 85 -6.70 -0.95 -4.96
C ILE A 85 -6.96 -2.00 -6.04
N VAL A 86 -7.64 -1.58 -7.12
CA VAL A 86 -8.00 -2.50 -8.19
C VAL A 86 -6.77 -3.03 -8.95
N ALA A 87 -6.94 -4.22 -9.56
CA ALA A 87 -5.84 -4.94 -10.22
C ALA A 87 -5.10 -4.10 -11.27
N ASP A 88 -5.82 -3.37 -12.13
CA ASP A 88 -5.19 -2.57 -13.18
C ASP A 88 -4.22 -1.52 -12.61
N VAL A 89 -4.59 -0.91 -11.50
CA VAL A 89 -3.75 0.08 -10.84
C VAL A 89 -2.52 -0.57 -10.21
N ILE A 90 -2.70 -1.71 -9.55
CA ILE A 90 -1.57 -2.47 -8.98
C ILE A 90 -0.58 -2.87 -10.06
N ILE A 91 -1.08 -3.39 -11.19
CA ILE A 91 -0.25 -3.79 -12.33
C ILE A 91 0.57 -2.60 -12.85
N GLY A 92 -0.09 -1.46 -13.04
CA GLY A 92 0.59 -0.24 -13.50
C GLY A 92 1.59 0.30 -12.51
N MET A 93 1.33 0.16 -11.21
CA MET A 93 2.20 0.67 -10.15
C MET A 93 3.29 -0.31 -9.71
N ALA A 94 3.27 -1.56 -10.15
CA ALA A 94 4.21 -2.57 -9.69
C ALA A 94 5.68 -2.13 -9.77
N PRO A 95 6.18 -1.54 -10.87
CA PRO A 95 7.55 -1.04 -10.91
C PRO A 95 7.83 0.05 -9.88
N MET A 96 6.87 0.96 -9.66
CA MET A 96 6.97 2.03 -8.67
C MET A 96 7.03 1.44 -7.25
N PHE A 97 6.16 0.50 -6.95
CA PHE A 97 6.16 -0.18 -5.66
C PHE A 97 7.50 -0.84 -5.38
N PHE A 98 8.08 -1.50 -6.38
CA PHE A 98 9.39 -2.13 -6.22
C PHE A 98 10.47 -1.09 -5.91
N ALA A 99 10.49 0.01 -6.67
CA ALA A 99 11.47 1.07 -6.47
C ALA A 99 11.35 1.73 -5.08
N LYS A 100 10.13 1.87 -4.58
CA LYS A 100 9.86 2.55 -3.30
C LYS A 100 9.95 1.65 -2.09
N THR A 101 9.99 0.35 -2.26
CA THR A 101 10.16 -0.62 -1.17
C THR A 101 11.64 -0.69 -0.80
N ALA A 102 11.96 -0.67 0.49
CA ALA A 102 13.31 -0.87 0.98
C ALA A 102 13.79 -2.29 0.70
N GLU A 103 15.10 -2.49 0.61
CA GLU A 103 15.68 -3.83 0.50
C GLU A 103 15.19 -4.71 1.65
N GLY A 104 14.69 -5.90 1.33
CA GLY A 104 14.08 -6.80 2.31
C GLY A 104 12.69 -6.39 2.74
N GLY A 105 12.15 -5.31 2.19
CA GLY A 105 10.82 -4.82 2.54
C GLY A 105 9.70 -5.65 1.93
N THR A 106 8.47 -5.31 2.31
CA THR A 106 7.27 -6.08 1.99
C THR A 106 6.23 -5.20 1.29
N LEU A 107 5.61 -5.77 0.26
CA LEU A 107 4.42 -5.20 -0.37
C LEU A 107 3.23 -6.09 -0.06
N ILE A 108 2.14 -5.48 0.39
CA ILE A 108 0.87 -6.19 0.65
C ILE A 108 -0.19 -5.56 -0.25
N CYS A 109 -0.68 -6.35 -1.20
CA CYS A 109 -1.74 -5.92 -2.13
C CYS A 109 -3.02 -6.67 -1.85
N SER A 110 -4.15 -5.97 -1.86
CA SER A 110 -5.47 -6.59 -1.70
C SER A 110 -6.50 -5.86 -2.57
N GLY A 111 -7.74 -6.31 -2.53
CA GLY A 111 -8.78 -5.74 -3.38
C GLY A 111 -8.74 -6.26 -4.81
N ILE A 112 -8.13 -7.42 -5.03
CA ILE A 112 -7.91 -8.01 -6.36
C ILE A 112 -8.97 -9.09 -6.61
N LEU A 113 -9.73 -8.95 -7.70
CA LEU A 113 -10.66 -10.01 -8.10
C LEU A 113 -9.90 -11.29 -8.44
N ASN A 114 -10.42 -12.43 -8.04
CA ASN A 114 -9.74 -13.72 -8.24
C ASN A 114 -9.36 -13.99 -9.71
N GLU A 115 -10.23 -13.60 -10.66
CA GLU A 115 -9.95 -13.75 -12.08
C GLU A 115 -8.77 -12.90 -12.59
N ARG A 116 -8.36 -11.89 -11.82
CA ARG A 116 -7.23 -11.03 -12.16
C ARG A 116 -5.96 -11.38 -11.38
N ALA A 117 -6.02 -12.36 -10.48
CA ALA A 117 -4.91 -12.69 -9.58
C ALA A 117 -3.63 -13.08 -10.34
N ASP A 118 -3.75 -13.91 -11.38
CA ASP A 118 -2.57 -14.35 -12.14
C ASP A 118 -1.86 -13.19 -12.83
N GLU A 119 -2.62 -12.23 -13.37
CA GLU A 119 -2.06 -11.04 -14.00
C GLU A 119 -1.30 -10.18 -13.01
N VAL A 120 -1.87 -9.98 -11.81
CA VAL A 120 -1.22 -9.20 -10.75
C VAL A 120 0.06 -9.88 -10.30
N ARG A 121 0.00 -11.19 -10.06
CA ARG A 121 1.18 -11.95 -9.66
C ARG A 121 2.31 -11.82 -10.69
N ALA A 122 1.98 -11.98 -11.97
CA ALA A 122 2.96 -11.85 -13.05
C ALA A 122 3.58 -10.44 -13.07
N ALA A 123 2.78 -9.40 -12.87
CA ALA A 123 3.27 -8.03 -12.85
C ALA A 123 4.22 -7.78 -11.65
N LEU A 124 3.89 -8.31 -10.49
CA LEU A 124 4.73 -8.18 -9.29
C LEU A 124 6.07 -8.89 -9.49
N GLU A 125 6.04 -10.11 -10.03
CA GLU A 125 7.25 -10.88 -10.31
C GLU A 125 8.11 -10.21 -11.38
N LYS A 126 7.50 -9.69 -12.42
CA LYS A 126 8.21 -8.94 -13.48
C LYS A 126 8.90 -7.69 -12.94
N ALA A 127 8.28 -7.03 -11.97
CA ALA A 127 8.85 -5.85 -11.32
C ALA A 127 10.06 -6.19 -10.42
N GLY A 128 10.21 -7.46 -10.03
CA GLY A 128 11.31 -7.93 -9.21
C GLY A 128 10.93 -8.52 -7.86
N PHE A 129 9.65 -8.45 -7.49
CA PHE A 129 9.19 -9.02 -6.22
C PHE A 129 9.16 -10.54 -6.24
N GLU A 130 9.38 -11.13 -5.07
CA GLU A 130 9.10 -12.53 -4.81
C GLU A 130 7.76 -12.61 -4.08
N VAL A 131 6.75 -13.22 -4.71
CA VAL A 131 5.44 -13.42 -4.10
C VAL A 131 5.56 -14.58 -3.11
N VAL A 132 5.39 -14.28 -1.82
CA VAL A 132 5.60 -15.26 -0.75
C VAL A 132 4.29 -15.80 -0.18
N ASN A 133 3.16 -15.13 -0.43
CA ASN A 133 1.86 -15.59 0.01
C ASN A 133 0.76 -15.08 -0.91
N HIS A 134 -0.25 -15.93 -1.13
CA HIS A 134 -1.47 -15.60 -1.85
C HIS A 134 -2.66 -16.03 -0.99
N ALA A 135 -3.32 -15.07 -0.37
CA ALA A 135 -4.54 -15.31 0.39
C ALA A 135 -5.74 -15.14 -0.56
N LYS A 136 -6.67 -16.07 -0.48
CA LYS A 136 -7.81 -16.11 -1.38
C LYS A 136 -9.12 -16.33 -0.61
N SER A 137 -10.12 -15.52 -0.91
CA SER A 137 -11.49 -15.72 -0.44
C SER A 137 -12.37 -16.05 -1.65
N ASP A 138 -13.70 -16.05 -1.48
CA ASP A 138 -14.62 -16.44 -2.56
C ASP A 138 -14.46 -15.60 -3.82
N ASP A 139 -14.28 -14.29 -3.68
CA ASP A 139 -14.22 -13.35 -4.81
C ASP A 139 -12.91 -12.58 -4.90
N TRP A 140 -12.12 -12.52 -3.82
CA TRP A 140 -11.00 -11.60 -3.70
C TRP A 140 -9.68 -12.30 -3.36
N SER A 141 -8.61 -11.74 -3.88
CA SER A 141 -7.25 -12.20 -3.61
C SER A 141 -6.42 -11.10 -2.96
N ALA A 142 -5.43 -11.53 -2.18
CA ALA A 142 -4.42 -10.65 -1.62
C ALA A 142 -3.05 -11.31 -1.76
N PHE A 143 -2.03 -10.51 -2.04
CA PHE A 143 -0.66 -11.00 -2.16
C PHE A 143 0.24 -10.33 -1.14
N THR A 144 1.18 -11.11 -0.62
CA THR A 144 2.33 -10.60 0.12
C THR A 144 3.57 -10.89 -0.72
N ALA A 145 4.35 -9.86 -0.98
CA ALA A 145 5.54 -9.96 -1.83
C ALA A 145 6.74 -9.31 -1.14
N LYS A 146 7.92 -9.85 -1.39
CA LYS A 146 9.19 -9.36 -0.81
C LYS A 146 10.10 -8.79 -1.90
N LYS A 147 10.79 -7.71 -1.56
CA LYS A 147 11.83 -7.14 -2.40
C LYS A 147 13.18 -7.81 -2.16
#